data_176a7f967a7e5392007d940a725c04cc
#
_entry.id   176a7f967a7e5392007d940a725c04cc
#
_cell.length_a   1.000
_cell.length_b   1.000
_cell.length_c   1.000
_cell.angle_alpha   90.00
_cell.angle_beta   90.00
_cell.angle_gamma   90.00
#
_symmetry.space_group_name_H-M   'P 1'
#
loop_
_entity.id
_entity.type
_entity.pdbx_description
1 polymer ?
#
loop_
_entity_poly.entity_id
_entity_poly.type
_entity_poly.pdbx_seq_one_letter_code
_entity_poly.pdbx_strand_id
1 'polypeptide(L)'
;GLFKLNKKGGVDKMNNLDKFFKEAYSLMKKKGINLWGVYPVQNPFFMSNKTTFDLRFIIGVIHGYINHHDNSLYPKAVVKEDYETSILFYKRDGGIIRYNNITFKTKFNAPGGLGTDKDGKRFKMNKEAAEYLEKKYPKYVRRQDRKNGMPEIRLIANPDKDDDVSDKKKKKNNTNNNKTQKKSTKNKSKKNKSTKKKTRSNIARLLGL
;
A
#
# COMPACT_ATOMS: atom_id res chain seq x y z
N GLY A 1 -10.32 15.01 -14.69
CA GLY A 1 -11.64 15.01 -14.05
C GLY A 1 -11.85 13.82 -13.14
N LEU A 2 -12.92 13.87 -12.31
CA LEU A 2 -13.32 12.75 -11.43
C LEU A 2 -14.30 11.82 -12.13
N PHE A 3 -14.21 10.54 -11.77
CA PHE A 3 -15.02 9.44 -12.32
C PHE A 3 -15.53 8.57 -11.20
N LYS A 4 -16.77 8.11 -11.31
CA LYS A 4 -17.42 7.25 -10.30
C LYS A 4 -17.66 5.86 -10.88
N LEU A 5 -17.43 4.83 -10.08
CA LEU A 5 -17.72 3.44 -10.41
C LEU A 5 -19.22 3.27 -10.69
N ASN A 6 -19.57 2.67 -11.81
CA ASN A 6 -20.94 2.40 -12.19
C ASN A 6 -21.35 0.94 -11.92
N LYS A 7 -22.64 0.63 -12.10
CA LYS A 7 -23.18 -0.73 -11.87
C LYS A 7 -22.66 -1.79 -12.85
N LYS A 8 -22.12 -1.35 -14.00
CA LYS A 8 -21.58 -2.25 -15.05
C LYS A 8 -20.09 -2.57 -14.85
N GLY A 9 -19.48 -2.09 -13.75
CA GLY A 9 -18.04 -2.29 -13.47
C GLY A 9 -17.10 -1.34 -14.23
N GLY A 10 -17.65 -0.35 -14.94
CA GLY A 10 -16.92 0.76 -15.53
C GLY A 10 -16.93 2.01 -14.66
N VAL A 11 -16.48 3.14 -15.22
CA VAL A 11 -16.55 4.43 -14.54
C VAL A 11 -17.19 5.49 -15.42
N ASP A 12 -18.07 6.30 -14.85
CA ASP A 12 -18.70 7.44 -15.49
C ASP A 12 -18.10 8.75 -14.97
N LYS A 13 -18.00 9.77 -15.84
CA LYS A 13 -17.56 11.09 -15.46
C LYS A 13 -18.54 11.70 -14.45
N MET A 14 -18.03 12.29 -13.41
CA MET A 14 -18.85 13.03 -12.43
C MET A 14 -19.17 14.42 -12.96
N ASN A 15 -20.47 14.74 -13.05
CA ASN A 15 -20.93 16.02 -13.59
C ASN A 15 -21.15 17.08 -12.51
N ASN A 16 -21.35 16.68 -11.25
CA ASN A 16 -21.62 17.61 -10.15
C ASN A 16 -20.55 17.47 -9.07
N LEU A 17 -19.43 18.15 -9.27
CA LEU A 17 -18.31 18.15 -8.33
C LEU A 17 -18.61 18.97 -7.07
N ASP A 18 -19.39 20.05 -7.20
CA ASP A 18 -19.79 20.88 -6.07
C ASP A 18 -20.60 20.08 -5.04
N LYS A 19 -21.58 19.32 -5.51
CA LYS A 19 -22.33 18.40 -4.65
C LYS A 19 -21.41 17.40 -3.94
N PHE A 20 -20.48 16.78 -4.67
CA PHE A 20 -19.53 15.84 -4.10
C PHE A 20 -18.65 16.47 -3.02
N PHE A 21 -18.11 17.66 -3.26
CA PHE A 21 -17.26 18.35 -2.28
C PHE A 21 -18.04 18.75 -1.02
N LYS A 22 -19.30 19.22 -1.18
CA LYS A 22 -20.17 19.51 -0.04
C LYS A 22 -20.49 18.24 0.80
N GLU A 23 -20.77 17.13 0.14
CA GLU A 23 -20.98 15.83 0.81
C GLU A 23 -19.73 15.33 1.52
N ALA A 24 -18.56 15.45 0.88
CA ALA A 24 -17.26 15.08 1.47
C ALA A 24 -16.96 15.92 2.71
N TYR A 25 -17.15 17.24 2.64
CA TYR A 25 -16.97 18.14 3.78
C TYR A 25 -17.93 17.83 4.93
N SER A 26 -19.20 17.58 4.62
CA SER A 26 -20.21 17.21 5.64
C SER A 26 -19.83 15.88 6.32
N LEU A 27 -19.33 14.90 5.56
CA LEU A 27 -18.87 13.63 6.11
C LEU A 27 -17.63 13.81 7.00
N MET A 28 -16.67 14.67 6.62
CA MET A 28 -15.51 15.02 7.45
C MET A 28 -15.96 15.56 8.80
N LYS A 29 -16.84 16.55 8.82
CA LYS A 29 -17.39 17.12 10.06
C LYS A 29 -18.12 16.08 10.92
N LYS A 30 -18.97 15.26 10.28
CA LYS A 30 -19.73 14.20 10.97
C LYS A 30 -18.81 13.16 11.64
N LYS A 31 -17.67 12.87 11.03
CA LYS A 31 -16.72 11.83 11.50
C LYS A 31 -15.58 12.38 12.36
N GLY A 32 -15.40 13.69 12.42
CA GLY A 32 -14.22 14.30 13.06
C GLY A 32 -12.91 13.97 12.34
N ILE A 33 -12.97 13.67 11.03
CA ILE A 33 -11.82 13.28 10.19
C ILE A 33 -11.55 14.41 9.21
N ASN A 34 -10.30 14.88 9.15
CA ASN A 34 -9.95 16.10 8.43
C ASN A 34 -9.17 15.88 7.13
N LEU A 35 -9.07 14.66 6.65
CA LEU A 35 -8.51 14.32 5.33
C LEU A 35 -9.44 13.36 4.58
N TRP A 36 -9.75 13.71 3.33
CA TRP A 36 -10.39 12.77 2.42
C TRP A 36 -9.62 12.68 1.09
N GLY A 37 -9.78 11.56 0.40
CA GLY A 37 -9.28 11.36 -0.95
C GLY A 37 -10.07 10.30 -1.71
N VAL A 38 -9.62 10.05 -2.94
CA VAL A 38 -10.24 9.11 -3.87
C VAL A 38 -9.35 7.89 -4.09
N TYR A 39 -9.85 6.90 -4.80
CA TYR A 39 -9.09 5.70 -5.14
C TYR A 39 -7.93 6.06 -6.09
N PRO A 40 -6.68 5.66 -5.76
CA PRO A 40 -5.49 6.18 -6.43
C PRO A 40 -5.20 5.53 -7.79
N VAL A 41 -5.89 4.44 -8.14
CA VAL A 41 -5.65 3.68 -9.37
C VAL A 41 -6.79 3.90 -10.36
N GLN A 42 -6.47 4.24 -11.61
CA GLN A 42 -7.45 4.48 -12.67
C GLN A 42 -8.00 3.17 -13.30
N ASN A 43 -8.05 2.09 -12.55
CA ASN A 43 -8.56 0.82 -13.00
C ASN A 43 -9.81 0.41 -12.18
N PRO A 44 -11.01 0.39 -12.79
CA PRO A 44 -12.25 0.04 -12.12
C PRO A 44 -12.26 -1.34 -11.47
N PHE A 45 -11.47 -2.28 -12.00
CA PHE A 45 -11.36 -3.65 -11.48
C PHE A 45 -10.96 -3.69 -9.99
N PHE A 46 -10.13 -2.73 -9.54
CA PHE A 46 -9.69 -2.65 -8.16
C PHE A 46 -10.55 -1.73 -7.28
N MET A 47 -11.55 -1.06 -7.87
CA MET A 47 -12.44 -0.15 -7.15
C MET A 47 -13.57 -0.92 -6.45
N SER A 48 -14.23 -0.27 -5.48
CA SER A 48 -15.40 -0.83 -4.78
C SER A 48 -16.35 0.27 -4.35
N ASN A 49 -17.65 -0.04 -4.21
CA ASN A 49 -18.68 0.89 -3.74
C ASN A 49 -18.64 1.13 -2.22
N LYS A 50 -17.41 1.25 -1.67
CA LYS A 50 -17.20 1.47 -0.23
C LYS A 50 -16.45 2.77 0.01
N THR A 51 -16.81 3.48 1.07
CA THR A 51 -15.98 4.51 1.69
C THR A 51 -15.30 3.88 2.90
N THR A 52 -14.00 4.04 3.03
CA THR A 52 -13.20 3.49 4.14
C THR A 52 -12.67 4.60 5.02
N PHE A 53 -12.42 4.27 6.30
CA PHE A 53 -11.98 5.21 7.33
C PHE A 53 -10.68 4.78 8.01
N ASP A 54 -10.15 3.63 7.66
CA ASP A 54 -8.84 3.12 8.11
C ASP A 54 -7.67 3.85 7.40
N LEU A 55 -6.44 3.61 7.85
CA LEU A 55 -5.28 4.21 7.20
C LEU A 55 -5.13 3.69 5.77
N ARG A 56 -5.31 4.57 4.82
CA ARG A 56 -5.16 4.31 3.38
C ARG A 56 -4.32 5.39 2.74
N PHE A 57 -3.65 5.00 1.67
CA PHE A 57 -2.94 5.96 0.84
C PHE A 57 -3.91 6.93 0.17
N ILE A 58 -3.72 8.22 0.41
CA ILE A 58 -4.42 9.32 -0.25
C ILE A 58 -3.45 9.99 -1.22
N ILE A 59 -3.73 9.86 -2.51
CA ILE A 59 -2.88 10.38 -3.57
C ILE A 59 -2.96 11.91 -3.65
N GLY A 60 -1.82 12.57 -3.84
CA GLY A 60 -1.71 14.02 -3.91
C GLY A 60 -2.44 14.68 -5.08
N VAL A 61 -2.84 13.91 -6.13
CA VAL A 61 -3.52 14.45 -7.32
C VAL A 61 -4.88 15.09 -7.01
N ILE A 62 -5.66 14.48 -6.11
CA ILE A 62 -6.96 15.00 -5.67
C ILE A 62 -7.29 14.50 -4.28
N HIS A 63 -7.38 15.42 -3.36
CA HIS A 63 -7.79 15.23 -1.99
C HIS A 63 -8.33 16.54 -1.44
N GLY A 64 -8.91 16.50 -0.26
CA GLY A 64 -9.30 17.69 0.49
C GLY A 64 -9.04 17.50 1.95
N TYR A 65 -8.67 18.58 2.63
CA TYR A 65 -8.44 18.58 4.06
C TYR A 65 -8.95 19.87 4.70
N ILE A 66 -9.23 19.80 6.00
CA ILE A 66 -9.49 21.00 6.80
C ILE A 66 -8.16 21.51 7.30
N ASN A 67 -7.79 22.73 6.90
CA ASN A 67 -6.56 23.35 7.34
C ASN A 67 -6.75 23.91 8.77
N HIS A 68 -6.03 23.35 9.72
CA HIS A 68 -6.02 23.78 11.10
C HIS A 68 -4.84 24.70 11.44
N HIS A 69 -4.04 25.08 10.43
CA HIS A 69 -2.80 25.85 10.61
C HIS A 69 -1.81 25.18 11.61
N ASP A 70 -1.85 23.83 11.66
CA ASP A 70 -1.02 23.01 12.51
C ASP A 70 0.22 22.53 11.74
N ASN A 71 1.39 23.10 12.09
CA ASN A 71 2.65 22.76 11.44
C ASN A 71 3.05 21.29 11.61
N SER A 72 2.50 20.57 12.59
CA SER A 72 2.75 19.15 12.78
C SER A 72 2.15 18.27 11.67
N LEU A 73 1.19 18.80 10.92
CA LEU A 73 0.53 18.11 9.79
C LEU A 73 1.23 18.35 8.45
N TYR A 74 2.27 19.17 8.40
CA TYR A 74 3.04 19.35 7.16
C TYR A 74 4.05 18.21 6.96
N PRO A 75 4.01 17.52 5.81
CA PRO A 75 4.96 16.45 5.52
C PRO A 75 6.38 17.02 5.38
N LYS A 76 7.37 16.24 5.82
CA LYS A 76 8.80 16.56 5.66
C LYS A 76 9.45 15.79 4.53
N ALA A 77 8.80 14.74 4.03
CA ALA A 77 9.26 13.98 2.88
C ALA A 77 9.20 14.84 1.61
N VAL A 78 10.32 14.95 0.90
CA VAL A 78 10.42 15.74 -0.35
C VAL A 78 9.66 15.07 -1.50
N VAL A 79 9.69 13.75 -1.55
CA VAL A 79 8.84 12.91 -2.41
C VAL A 79 8.13 11.91 -1.52
N LYS A 80 6.99 11.35 -1.96
CA LYS A 80 6.08 10.53 -1.14
C LYS A 80 5.46 11.34 0.03
N GLU A 81 5.34 12.64 -0.13
CA GLU A 81 4.69 13.56 0.81
C GLU A 81 3.22 13.18 1.06
N ASP A 82 2.55 12.60 0.07
CA ASP A 82 1.18 12.09 0.15
C ASP A 82 1.05 10.87 1.09
N TYR A 83 2.06 10.02 1.17
CA TYR A 83 2.12 8.96 2.20
C TYR A 83 2.26 9.56 3.59
N GLU A 84 3.17 10.53 3.78
CA GLU A 84 3.38 11.16 5.08
C GLU A 84 2.14 11.95 5.51
N THR A 85 1.52 12.70 4.60
CA THR A 85 0.25 13.40 4.85
C THR A 85 -0.84 12.43 5.33
N SER A 86 -0.99 11.29 4.67
CA SER A 86 -1.95 10.27 5.08
C SER A 86 -1.70 9.78 6.52
N ILE A 87 -0.44 9.54 6.88
CA ILE A 87 -0.05 9.11 8.23
C ILE A 87 -0.32 10.20 9.27
N LEU A 88 0.06 11.44 8.98
CA LEU A 88 -0.06 12.56 9.92
C LEU A 88 -1.53 12.81 10.27
N PHE A 89 -2.41 12.88 9.29
CA PHE A 89 -3.84 13.04 9.53
C PHE A 89 -4.46 11.82 10.22
N TYR A 90 -4.06 10.61 9.86
CA TYR A 90 -4.52 9.41 10.56
C TYR A 90 -4.11 9.40 12.02
N LYS A 91 -2.87 9.77 12.34
CA LYS A 91 -2.40 9.85 13.72
C LYS A 91 -3.16 10.87 14.55
N ARG A 92 -3.58 11.98 13.95
CA ARG A 92 -4.34 13.02 14.60
C ARG A 92 -5.80 12.64 14.82
N ASP A 93 -6.46 12.12 13.78
CA ASP A 93 -7.91 11.98 13.74
C ASP A 93 -8.38 10.52 13.99
N GLY A 94 -7.46 9.55 14.07
CA GLY A 94 -7.79 8.14 14.19
C GLY A 94 -8.36 7.52 12.90
N GLY A 95 -8.39 8.28 11.80
CA GLY A 95 -8.94 7.83 10.53
C GLY A 95 -8.65 8.78 9.38
N ILE A 96 -8.87 8.31 8.15
CA ILE A 96 -8.94 9.11 6.93
C ILE A 96 -10.08 8.61 6.04
N ILE A 97 -10.69 9.50 5.28
CA ILE A 97 -11.82 9.15 4.42
C ILE A 97 -11.28 8.83 3.02
N ARG A 98 -11.48 7.60 2.54
CA ARG A 98 -11.19 7.27 1.14
C ARG A 98 -12.43 6.75 0.41
N TYR A 99 -12.81 7.46 -0.66
CA TYR A 99 -13.88 7.07 -1.56
C TYR A 99 -13.35 6.05 -2.57
N ASN A 100 -13.54 4.74 -2.30
CA ASN A 100 -13.04 3.68 -3.17
C ASN A 100 -13.86 3.49 -4.45
N ASN A 101 -14.98 4.19 -4.58
CA ASN A 101 -15.83 4.22 -5.76
C ASN A 101 -15.61 5.46 -6.64
N ILE A 102 -14.68 6.33 -6.29
CA ILE A 102 -14.33 7.52 -7.06
C ILE A 102 -12.85 7.45 -7.40
N THR A 103 -12.51 7.77 -8.64
CA THR A 103 -11.15 7.86 -9.15
C THR A 103 -10.99 9.08 -10.06
N PHE A 104 -9.83 9.29 -10.61
CA PHE A 104 -9.51 10.41 -11.49
C PHE A 104 -8.82 9.90 -12.77
N LYS A 105 -8.77 10.74 -13.80
CA LYS A 105 -7.93 10.55 -14.98
C LYS A 105 -6.93 11.70 -15.10
N THR A 106 -5.66 11.38 -15.16
CA THR A 106 -4.57 12.31 -15.42
C THR A 106 -3.48 11.62 -16.25
N LYS A 107 -2.68 12.40 -16.93
CA LYS A 107 -1.48 11.92 -17.63
C LYS A 107 -0.31 11.99 -16.65
N PHE A 108 0.10 10.87 -16.10
CA PHE A 108 1.34 10.80 -15.33
C PHE A 108 2.56 10.95 -16.25
N ASN A 109 3.61 11.55 -15.75
CA ASN A 109 4.87 11.79 -16.47
C ASN A 109 4.72 12.68 -17.72
N ALA A 110 3.74 13.57 -17.77
CA ALA A 110 3.65 14.60 -18.80
C ALA A 110 4.82 15.60 -18.67
N PRO A 111 5.26 16.23 -19.78
CA PRO A 111 6.23 17.31 -19.71
C PRO A 111 5.77 18.41 -18.73
N GLY A 112 6.71 18.94 -17.92
CA GLY A 112 6.40 19.93 -16.88
C GLY A 112 6.04 19.36 -15.50
N GLY A 113 5.86 18.01 -15.36
CA GLY A 113 5.77 17.35 -14.06
C GLY A 113 7.15 17.10 -13.44
N LEU A 114 7.20 16.28 -12.35
CA LEU A 114 8.47 15.86 -11.70
C LEU A 114 9.41 15.05 -12.62
N GLY A 115 9.12 15.02 -13.91
CA GLY A 115 9.99 14.63 -14.99
C GLY A 115 10.31 13.15 -15.11
N THR A 116 10.98 12.83 -16.21
CA THR A 116 11.65 11.56 -16.45
C THR A 116 12.98 11.54 -15.71
N ASP A 117 13.29 10.44 -15.05
CA ASP A 117 14.54 10.21 -14.32
C ASP A 117 15.71 9.99 -15.30
N LYS A 118 16.18 11.07 -15.94
CA LYS A 118 17.32 10.98 -16.87
C LYS A 118 18.64 10.68 -16.16
N ASP A 119 18.75 11.04 -14.86
CA ASP A 119 20.03 11.04 -14.10
C ASP A 119 19.99 10.16 -12.85
N GLY A 120 19.02 9.24 -12.70
CA GLY A 120 18.87 8.41 -11.49
C GLY A 120 18.49 9.21 -10.22
N LYS A 121 18.34 10.52 -10.32
CA LYS A 121 18.03 11.42 -9.20
C LYS A 121 16.71 11.07 -8.53
N ARG A 122 15.69 10.75 -9.33
CA ARG A 122 14.36 10.36 -8.84
C ARG A 122 14.40 9.03 -8.08
N PHE A 123 15.20 8.07 -8.57
CA PHE A 123 15.39 6.80 -7.87
C PHE A 123 15.99 7.05 -6.49
N LYS A 124 17.07 7.84 -6.39
CA LYS A 124 17.71 8.21 -5.14
C LYS A 124 16.75 8.89 -4.18
N MET A 125 16.01 9.91 -4.63
CA MET A 125 15.01 10.62 -3.82
C MET A 125 13.90 9.67 -3.32
N ASN A 126 13.41 8.77 -4.16
CA ASN A 126 12.39 7.79 -3.76
C ASN A 126 12.93 6.80 -2.70
N LYS A 127 14.20 6.39 -2.83
CA LYS A 127 14.88 5.52 -1.86
C LYS A 127 15.00 6.21 -0.52
N GLU A 128 15.55 7.42 -0.49
CA GLU A 128 15.72 8.23 0.72
C GLU A 128 14.37 8.50 1.42
N ALA A 129 13.33 8.84 0.65
CA ALA A 129 12.00 9.05 1.20
C ALA A 129 11.38 7.76 1.76
N ALA A 130 11.56 6.63 1.09
CA ALA A 130 11.05 5.35 1.59
C ALA A 130 11.76 4.94 2.90
N GLU A 131 13.08 5.08 2.97
CA GLU A 131 13.89 4.81 4.18
C GLU A 131 13.51 5.76 5.33
N TYR A 132 13.33 7.04 5.04
CA TYR A 132 12.88 8.03 6.02
C TYR A 132 11.52 7.66 6.61
N LEU A 133 10.53 7.35 5.75
CA LEU A 133 9.18 7.02 6.19
C LEU A 133 9.14 5.70 6.98
N GLU A 134 9.90 4.69 6.54
CA GLU A 134 10.01 3.41 7.25
C GLU A 134 10.64 3.58 8.63
N LYS A 135 11.70 4.39 8.74
CA LYS A 135 12.37 4.68 10.00
C LYS A 135 11.51 5.51 10.95
N LYS A 136 10.83 6.54 10.42
CA LYS A 136 10.04 7.49 11.23
C LYS A 136 8.68 6.92 11.65
N TYR A 137 8.08 6.08 10.81
CA TYR A 137 6.73 5.57 11.00
C TYR A 137 6.64 4.03 10.92
N PRO A 138 7.47 3.28 11.67
CA PRO A 138 7.59 1.82 11.52
C PRO A 138 6.28 1.07 11.82
N LYS A 139 5.39 1.66 12.63
CA LYS A 139 4.06 1.12 12.91
C LYS A 139 3.09 1.24 11.73
N TYR A 140 3.27 2.25 10.88
CA TYR A 140 2.32 2.64 9.83
C TYR A 140 2.77 2.23 8.42
N VAL A 141 4.04 1.87 8.25
CA VAL A 141 4.68 1.67 6.94
C VAL A 141 5.36 0.30 6.87
N ARG A 142 5.30 -0.32 5.69
CA ARG A 142 6.13 -1.49 5.33
C ARG A 142 6.77 -1.27 3.97
N ARG A 143 8.01 -1.70 3.84
CA ARG A 143 8.72 -1.71 2.56
C ARG A 143 8.03 -2.64 1.58
N GLN A 144 7.86 -2.19 0.35
CA GLN A 144 7.27 -2.98 -0.74
C GLN A 144 7.77 -2.46 -2.08
N ASP A 145 9.04 -2.74 -2.38
CA ASP A 145 9.64 -2.29 -3.63
C ASP A 145 8.90 -2.86 -4.85
N ARG A 146 8.85 -2.06 -5.92
CA ARG A 146 8.18 -2.47 -7.17
C ARG A 146 9.00 -3.53 -7.88
N LYS A 147 8.37 -4.32 -8.74
CA LYS A 147 9.03 -5.36 -9.56
C LYS A 147 10.18 -4.82 -10.41
N ASN A 148 10.14 -3.56 -10.81
CA ASN A 148 11.21 -2.88 -11.54
C ASN A 148 12.33 -2.33 -10.65
N GLY A 149 12.36 -2.70 -9.37
CA GLY A 149 13.36 -2.25 -8.39
C GLY A 149 13.12 -0.84 -7.81
N MET A 150 12.08 -0.12 -8.27
CA MET A 150 11.80 1.22 -7.73
C MET A 150 11.42 1.13 -6.25
N PRO A 151 12.10 1.90 -5.37
CA PRO A 151 11.79 1.92 -3.95
C PRO A 151 10.36 2.38 -3.67
N GLU A 152 9.59 1.52 -3.00
CA GLU A 152 8.19 1.78 -2.68
C GLU A 152 7.87 1.34 -1.25
N ILE A 153 6.80 1.90 -0.72
CA ILE A 153 6.23 1.57 0.59
C ILE A 153 4.73 1.34 0.46
N ARG A 154 4.17 0.64 1.43
CA ARG A 154 2.72 0.56 1.62
C ARG A 154 2.34 0.97 3.04
N LEU A 155 1.15 1.53 3.20
CA LEU A 155 0.56 1.83 4.49
C LEU A 155 -0.12 0.57 5.08
N ILE A 156 -0.05 0.45 6.40
CA ILE A 156 -0.73 -0.60 7.18
C ILE A 156 -2.12 -0.07 7.52
N ALA A 157 -3.16 -0.74 7.02
CA ALA A 157 -4.54 -0.24 7.11
C ALA A 157 -5.05 -0.07 8.56
N ASN A 158 -4.66 -0.96 9.45
CA ASN A 158 -5.07 -0.96 10.86
C ASN A 158 -3.84 -1.15 11.76
N PRO A 159 -2.98 -0.12 11.88
CA PRO A 159 -1.71 -0.25 12.60
C PRO A 159 -1.89 -0.66 14.07
N ASP A 160 -2.99 -0.25 14.69
CA ASP A 160 -3.28 -0.57 16.09
C ASP A 160 -3.75 -2.01 16.33
N LYS A 161 -4.26 -2.69 15.28
CA LYS A 161 -4.68 -4.10 15.35
C LYS A 161 -3.57 -5.08 14.96
N ASP A 162 -2.59 -4.65 14.17
CA ASP A 162 -1.50 -5.50 13.70
C ASP A 162 -0.47 -5.81 14.80
N ASP A 163 -0.38 -5.00 15.85
CA ASP A 163 0.46 -5.27 17.02
C ASP A 163 0.02 -6.56 17.76
N ASP A 164 -1.29 -6.82 17.85
CA ASP A 164 -1.85 -8.04 18.47
C ASP A 164 -1.53 -9.33 17.69
N VAL A 165 -1.33 -9.26 16.38
CA VAL A 165 -1.06 -10.42 15.51
C VAL A 165 0.43 -10.75 15.48
N SER A 166 1.31 -9.76 15.61
CA SER A 166 2.76 -9.97 15.65
C SER A 166 3.20 -10.71 16.92
N ASP A 167 2.61 -10.41 18.06
CA ASP A 167 2.89 -11.07 19.34
C ASP A 167 2.36 -12.50 19.39
N LYS A 168 1.22 -12.78 18.74
CA LYS A 168 0.68 -14.16 18.64
C LYS A 168 1.52 -15.05 17.71
N LYS A 169 2.13 -14.49 16.65
CA LYS A 169 3.04 -15.23 15.77
C LYS A 169 4.40 -15.50 16.43
N LYS A 170 4.95 -14.55 17.18
CA LYS A 170 6.20 -14.75 17.96
C LYS A 170 6.03 -15.82 19.05
N LYS A 171 4.88 -15.85 19.74
CA LYS A 171 4.57 -16.86 20.74
C LYS A 171 4.37 -18.26 20.12
N LYS A 172 3.77 -18.39 18.92
CA LYS A 172 3.63 -19.68 18.23
C LYS A 172 4.94 -20.24 17.70
N ASN A 173 5.86 -19.40 17.21
CA ASN A 173 7.16 -19.85 16.71
C ASN A 173 8.11 -20.28 17.84
N ASN A 174 8.04 -19.67 19.02
CA ASN A 174 8.82 -20.10 20.19
C ASN A 174 8.32 -21.42 20.78
N THR A 175 7.02 -21.74 20.65
CA THR A 175 6.46 -23.02 21.15
C THR A 175 6.80 -24.19 20.22
N ASN A 176 6.99 -23.94 18.92
CA ASN A 176 7.36 -24.98 17.95
C ASN A 176 8.86 -25.31 17.97
N ASN A 177 9.74 -24.34 18.26
CA ASN A 177 11.17 -24.62 18.36
C ASN A 177 11.55 -25.44 19.58
N ASN A 178 10.77 -25.41 20.66
CA ASN A 178 10.99 -26.27 21.84
C ASN A 178 10.46 -27.70 21.68
N LYS A 179 9.62 -28.00 20.67
CA LYS A 179 9.16 -29.35 20.36
C LYS A 179 10.06 -30.12 19.41
N THR A 180 10.89 -29.44 18.62
CA THR A 180 11.75 -30.06 17.60
C THR A 180 13.08 -30.51 18.17
N GLN A 181 13.52 -29.98 19.32
CA GLN A 181 14.78 -30.40 19.97
C GLN A 181 14.66 -31.66 20.85
N LYS A 182 13.46 -32.18 21.11
CA LYS A 182 13.25 -33.42 21.90
C LYS A 182 13.05 -34.68 21.07
N LYS A 183 13.18 -34.63 19.73
CA LYS A 183 12.98 -35.79 18.83
C LYS A 183 14.17 -36.27 18.02
N SER A 184 15.38 -35.72 18.24
CA SER A 184 16.57 -36.07 17.41
C SER A 184 17.59 -36.99 18.11
N THR A 185 17.19 -37.73 19.14
CA THR A 185 18.05 -38.75 19.76
C THR A 185 17.36 -40.11 19.84
N LYS A 186 16.92 -40.65 18.69
CA LYS A 186 16.70 -42.11 18.50
C LYS A 186 16.40 -42.36 17.02
N ASN A 187 17.38 -42.78 16.29
CA ASN A 187 17.40 -43.78 15.21
C ASN A 187 18.51 -43.52 14.23
N LYS A 188 19.73 -43.91 14.60
CA LYS A 188 20.75 -44.38 13.64
C LYS A 188 20.62 -45.88 13.59
N SER A 189 20.11 -46.43 12.51
CA SER A 189 20.61 -47.65 11.87
C SER A 189 19.63 -48.14 10.79
N LYS A 190 20.24 -48.56 9.69
CA LYS A 190 19.74 -49.43 8.59
C LYS A 190 19.22 -48.66 7.34
N LYS A 191 20.06 -48.71 6.41
CA LYS A 191 20.25 -49.48 5.19
C LYS A 191 20.17 -48.69 3.89
N ASN A 192 21.33 -48.63 3.21
CA ASN A 192 21.49 -48.44 1.75
C ASN A 192 20.65 -49.49 0.98
N LYS A 193 20.02 -49.03 -0.12
CA LYS A 193 20.16 -49.64 -1.46
C LYS A 193 19.20 -49.06 -2.47
N SER A 194 19.84 -48.74 -3.64
CA SER A 194 19.30 -48.81 -4.99
C SER A 194 18.16 -47.81 -5.36
N THR A 195 18.14 -47.12 -6.50
CA THR A 195 18.64 -47.38 -7.84
C THR A 195 18.44 -46.15 -8.70
N LYS A 196 19.39 -45.95 -9.61
CA LYS A 196 19.27 -45.14 -10.85
C LYS A 196 18.00 -45.48 -11.61
N LYS A 197 17.26 -44.47 -12.12
CA LYS A 197 16.73 -44.33 -13.49
C LYS A 197 15.62 -43.27 -13.54
N LYS A 198 15.84 -42.17 -14.22
CA LYS A 198 15.10 -41.64 -15.38
C LYS A 198 15.41 -40.17 -15.59
N THR A 199 16.55 -39.96 -16.19
CA THR A 199 16.78 -38.74 -17.00
C THR A 199 16.44 -39.14 -18.41
N ARG A 200 15.42 -38.54 -19.02
CA ARG A 200 15.13 -38.38 -20.45
C ARG A 200 13.62 -38.24 -20.66
N SER A 201 13.12 -37.01 -20.67
CA SER A 201 11.96 -36.58 -21.46
C SER A 201 11.48 -35.18 -21.07
N ASN A 202 12.28 -34.15 -21.22
CA ASN A 202 11.77 -32.77 -21.17
C ASN A 202 12.61 -31.78 -22.01
N ILE A 203 13.28 -32.25 -23.04
CA ILE A 203 14.00 -31.36 -23.99
C ILE A 203 13.28 -31.22 -25.33
N ALA A 204 12.25 -32.03 -25.62
CA ALA A 204 11.52 -32.00 -26.90
C ALA A 204 10.32 -31.04 -26.94
N ARG A 205 10.12 -30.19 -25.94
CA ARG A 205 8.96 -29.27 -25.89
C ARG A 205 9.33 -27.78 -25.91
N LEU A 206 10.61 -27.47 -26.18
CA LEU A 206 11.11 -26.07 -26.20
C LEU A 206 11.63 -25.62 -27.56
N LEU A 207 11.52 -26.44 -28.59
CA LEU A 207 12.03 -26.13 -29.95
C LEU A 207 11.00 -26.35 -31.06
N GLY A 208 9.69 -26.22 -30.78
CA GLY A 208 8.70 -25.96 -31.84
C GLY A 208 8.95 -26.73 -33.15
N LEU A 209 8.97 -28.09 -33.16
CA LEU A 209 8.81 -28.93 -34.33
C LEU A 209 7.87 -30.09 -34.01
#